data_cd3c15c1e79965257ea72eae74f6cad3
#
_entry.id   cd3c15c1e79965257ea72eae74f6cad3
#
_cell.length_a   1.000
_cell.length_b   1.000
_cell.length_c   1.000
_cell.angle_alpha   90.00
_cell.angle_beta   90.00
_cell.angle_gamma   90.00
#
_symmetry.space_group_name_H-M   'P 1'
#
loop_
_entity.id
_entity.type
_entity.pdbx_description
1 polymer ?
#
loop_
_entity_poly.entity_id
_entity_poly.type
_entity_poly.pdbx_seq_one_letter_code
_entity_poly.pdbx_strand_id
1 'polypeptide(L)'
;MIKVTLQSEASSARFTFRLLQTHRERLIGLLGFCCSSEAVAFMRCRSIHTFGMRQNIDVAFMSQYGEVLASFRNVLPGKVLSCPQAYSTFERYSDAGAWFDVGEHYFISDVCVSAAQRRNSKRKGEEYELPSQNMSKVRRRPFPRYGSLLRLSVRFLQKEAFEE
;
A
#
# COMPACT_ATOMS: atom_id res chain seq x y z
N MET A 1 11.25 5.76 3.45
CA MET A 1 10.24 4.69 3.59
C MET A 1 8.87 5.32 3.40
N ILE A 2 8.03 4.72 2.57
CA ILE A 2 6.64 5.19 2.39
C ILE A 2 5.71 4.18 3.04
N LYS A 3 4.76 4.67 3.84
CA LYS A 3 3.64 3.88 4.36
C LYS A 3 2.35 4.40 3.73
N VAL A 4 1.45 3.50 3.39
CA VAL A 4 0.12 3.80 2.87
C VAL A 4 -0.92 3.18 3.81
N THR A 5 -1.95 3.94 4.14
CA THR A 5 -3.08 3.45 4.91
C THR A 5 -4.28 3.32 3.98
N LEU A 6 -4.85 2.13 3.95
CA LEU A 6 -6.09 1.82 3.24
C LEU A 6 -7.25 1.83 4.22
N GLN A 7 -8.39 2.35 3.78
CA GLN A 7 -9.64 2.34 4.53
C GLN A 7 -10.74 1.71 3.68
N SER A 8 -11.54 0.84 4.29
CA SER A 8 -12.73 0.25 3.65
C SER A 8 -13.78 1.33 3.38
N GLU A 9 -14.47 1.23 2.24
CA GLU A 9 -15.66 2.06 1.94
C GLU A 9 -16.88 1.61 2.75
N ALA A 10 -16.96 0.32 3.09
CA ALA A 10 -18.12 -0.30 3.73
C ALA A 10 -18.01 -0.39 5.26
N SER A 11 -16.78 -0.35 5.79
CA SER A 11 -16.54 -0.56 7.22
C SER A 11 -15.52 0.43 7.78
N SER A 12 -15.27 0.39 9.08
CA SER A 12 -14.21 1.16 9.73
C SER A 12 -12.82 0.51 9.63
N ALA A 13 -12.70 -0.59 8.87
CA ALA A 13 -11.44 -1.32 8.74
C ALA A 13 -10.36 -0.47 8.09
N ARG A 14 -9.18 -0.46 8.73
CA ARG A 14 -7.99 0.26 8.25
C ARG A 14 -6.78 -0.65 8.32
N PHE A 15 -5.99 -0.61 7.25
CA PHE A 15 -4.74 -1.36 7.14
C PHE A 15 -3.61 -0.46 6.70
N THR A 16 -2.48 -0.53 7.39
CA THR A 16 -1.29 0.25 7.04
C THR A 16 -0.20 -0.67 6.52
N PHE A 17 0.33 -0.34 5.35
CA PHE A 17 1.34 -1.11 4.65
C PHE A 17 2.58 -0.26 4.36
N ARG A 18 3.74 -0.89 4.45
CA ARG A 18 4.98 -0.35 3.89
C ARG A 18 5.00 -0.60 2.38
N LEU A 19 5.12 0.45 1.60
CA LEU A 19 5.24 0.35 0.15
C LEU A 19 6.68 -0.03 -0.24
N LEU A 20 6.84 -1.18 -0.89
CA LEU A 20 8.13 -1.64 -1.40
C LEU A 20 8.37 -1.08 -2.80
N GLN A 21 9.41 -0.26 -2.93
CA GLN A 21 9.67 0.54 -4.14
C GLN A 21 10.80 0.00 -4.99
N THR A 22 11.86 -0.49 -4.37
CA THR A 22 13.06 -0.96 -5.07
C THR A 22 12.96 -2.44 -5.44
N HIS A 23 13.68 -2.85 -6.50
CA HIS A 23 13.74 -4.26 -6.88
C HIS A 23 14.24 -5.15 -5.74
N ARG A 24 15.24 -4.70 -4.97
CA ARG A 24 15.75 -5.47 -3.81
C ARG A 24 14.68 -5.63 -2.73
N GLU A 25 13.97 -4.56 -2.37
CA GLU A 25 12.86 -4.65 -1.40
C GLU A 25 11.77 -5.60 -1.88
N ARG A 26 11.44 -5.56 -3.16
CA ARG A 26 10.41 -6.43 -3.76
C ARG A 26 10.82 -7.90 -3.80
N LEU A 27 12.11 -8.20 -4.07
CA LEU A 27 12.64 -9.58 -4.05
C LEU A 27 12.67 -10.16 -2.64
N ILE A 28 12.95 -9.32 -1.64
CA ILE A 28 13.04 -9.75 -0.25
C ILE A 28 11.64 -9.84 0.36
N GLY A 29 10.72 -8.92 0.01
CA GLY A 29 9.37 -8.89 0.54
C GLY A 29 9.34 -8.95 2.07
N LEU A 30 8.48 -9.78 2.62
CA LEU A 30 8.39 -10.03 4.06
C LEU A 30 9.60 -10.77 4.64
N LEU A 31 10.39 -11.49 3.83
CA LEU A 31 11.59 -12.20 4.30
C LEU A 31 12.63 -11.28 4.96
N GLY A 32 12.64 -10.00 4.58
CA GLY A 32 13.56 -9.00 5.14
C GLY A 32 13.17 -8.46 6.51
N PHE A 33 12.03 -8.88 7.06
CA PHE A 33 11.50 -8.35 8.32
C PHE A 33 11.51 -9.43 9.40
N CYS A 34 12.22 -9.14 10.48
CA CYS A 34 12.28 -10.03 11.65
C CYS A 34 11.03 -9.90 12.55
N CYS A 35 10.16 -8.93 12.31
CA CYS A 35 9.04 -8.60 13.18
C CYS A 35 7.70 -8.93 12.53
N SER A 36 6.86 -9.65 13.24
CA SER A 36 5.53 -10.07 12.81
C SER A 36 4.52 -8.94 12.56
N SER A 37 4.87 -7.70 12.92
CA SER A 37 3.97 -6.54 12.79
C SER A 37 4.09 -5.77 11.46
N GLU A 38 5.06 -6.13 10.60
CA GLU A 38 5.22 -5.43 9.31
C GLU A 38 4.28 -6.03 8.27
N ALA A 39 3.54 -5.13 7.60
CA ALA A 39 2.75 -5.44 6.43
C ALA A 39 3.30 -4.67 5.24
N VAL A 40 3.33 -5.30 4.07
CA VAL A 40 3.96 -4.74 2.86
C VAL A 40 2.99 -4.68 1.70
N ALA A 41 3.20 -3.70 0.83
CA ALA A 41 2.43 -3.51 -0.39
C ALA A 41 3.35 -3.44 -1.61
N PHE A 42 2.91 -4.09 -2.67
CA PHE A 42 3.56 -4.11 -3.98
C PHE A 42 2.63 -3.52 -5.02
N MET A 43 3.03 -2.45 -5.67
CA MET A 43 2.30 -1.93 -6.82
C MET A 43 2.73 -2.65 -8.10
N ARG A 44 1.79 -2.84 -9.04
CA ARG A 44 2.01 -3.59 -10.29
C ARG A 44 2.55 -4.99 -10.03
N CYS A 45 1.95 -5.68 -9.07
CA CYS A 45 2.30 -7.03 -8.70
C CYS A 45 1.06 -7.92 -8.86
N ARG A 46 1.19 -8.96 -9.68
CA ARG A 46 0.10 -9.90 -10.01
C ARG A 46 0.39 -11.31 -9.54
N SER A 47 1.59 -11.53 -9.03
CA SER A 47 2.02 -12.84 -8.56
C SER A 47 3.06 -12.67 -7.46
N ILE A 48 2.98 -13.54 -6.47
CA ILE A 48 3.95 -13.65 -5.38
C ILE A 48 4.31 -15.11 -5.14
N HIS A 49 5.37 -15.33 -4.42
CA HIS A 49 5.76 -16.64 -3.92
C HIS A 49 6.12 -16.56 -2.44
N THR A 50 5.89 -17.65 -1.73
CA THR A 50 6.23 -17.79 -0.31
C THR A 50 7.46 -18.69 -0.08
N PHE A 51 8.31 -18.86 -1.12
CA PHE A 51 9.55 -19.63 -0.98
C PHE A 51 10.50 -18.95 0.00
N GLY A 52 11.08 -19.73 0.91
CA GLY A 52 11.98 -19.23 1.95
C GLY A 52 11.30 -18.60 3.16
N MET A 53 9.98 -18.43 3.13
CA MET A 53 9.21 -18.00 4.31
C MET A 53 9.29 -19.07 5.41
N ARG A 54 9.29 -18.61 6.67
CA ARG A 54 9.27 -19.48 7.85
C ARG A 54 7.91 -19.48 8.54
N GLN A 55 7.08 -18.51 8.22
CA GLN A 55 5.76 -18.30 8.82
C GLN A 55 4.73 -18.19 7.68
N ASN A 56 3.49 -18.51 8.01
CA ASN A 56 2.38 -18.32 7.11
C ASN A 56 2.10 -16.83 6.94
N ILE A 57 1.56 -16.45 5.78
CA ILE A 57 1.22 -15.07 5.46
C ILE A 57 -0.24 -14.96 5.01
N ASP A 58 -0.83 -13.79 5.21
CA ASP A 58 -2.07 -13.39 4.56
C ASP A 58 -1.72 -12.56 3.32
N VAL A 59 -2.41 -12.82 2.21
CA VAL A 59 -2.16 -12.20 0.90
C VAL A 59 -3.46 -11.69 0.33
N ALA A 60 -3.49 -10.45 -0.16
CA ALA A 60 -4.62 -9.91 -0.90
C ALA A 60 -4.17 -9.29 -2.23
N PHE A 61 -4.93 -9.56 -3.27
CA PHE A 61 -4.77 -8.97 -4.59
C PHE A 61 -5.89 -7.96 -4.83
N MET A 62 -5.52 -6.79 -5.31
CA MET A 62 -6.45 -5.68 -5.47
C MET A 62 -6.35 -5.07 -6.86
N SER A 63 -7.48 -4.67 -7.41
CA SER A 63 -7.59 -3.98 -8.70
C SER A 63 -6.99 -2.57 -8.63
N GLN A 64 -6.83 -1.91 -9.77
CA GLN A 64 -6.42 -0.50 -9.82
C GLN A 64 -7.48 0.47 -9.26
N TYR A 65 -8.68 -0.01 -8.98
CA TYR A 65 -9.79 0.80 -8.44
C TYR A 65 -10.03 0.56 -6.95
N GLY A 66 -9.20 -0.30 -6.32
CA GLY A 66 -9.30 -0.58 -4.90
C GLY A 66 -10.21 -1.74 -4.53
N GLU A 67 -10.73 -2.48 -5.51
CA GLU A 67 -11.52 -3.69 -5.28
C GLU A 67 -10.62 -4.87 -4.93
N VAL A 68 -10.96 -5.61 -3.90
CA VAL A 68 -10.28 -6.86 -3.52
C VAL A 68 -10.71 -7.97 -4.46
N LEU A 69 -9.80 -8.40 -5.35
CA LEU A 69 -10.07 -9.44 -6.35
C LEU A 69 -9.88 -10.85 -5.81
N ALA A 70 -8.92 -11.02 -4.90
CA ALA A 70 -8.65 -12.28 -4.23
C ALA A 70 -8.01 -12.02 -2.86
N SER A 71 -8.36 -12.85 -1.90
CA SER A 71 -7.87 -12.78 -0.53
C SER A 71 -7.59 -14.18 -0.02
N PHE A 72 -6.40 -14.36 0.53
CA PHE A 72 -5.92 -15.64 1.05
C PHE A 72 -5.41 -15.42 2.46
N ARG A 73 -5.85 -16.27 3.38
CA ARG A 73 -5.35 -16.28 4.74
C ARG A 73 -4.53 -17.51 5.00
N ASN A 74 -3.55 -17.37 5.87
CA ASN A 74 -2.75 -18.46 6.39
C ASN A 74 -2.05 -19.28 5.29
N VAL A 75 -1.54 -18.59 4.27
CA VAL A 75 -0.82 -19.20 3.16
C VAL A 75 0.50 -19.79 3.65
N LEU A 76 0.68 -21.09 3.45
CA LEU A 76 1.88 -21.83 3.85
C LEU A 76 3.11 -21.40 3.02
N PRO A 77 4.32 -21.57 3.56
CA PRO A 77 5.57 -21.46 2.78
C PRO A 77 5.59 -22.37 1.54
N GLY A 78 6.34 -21.97 0.52
CA GLY A 78 6.56 -22.77 -0.69
C GLY A 78 5.40 -22.72 -1.69
N LYS A 79 4.53 -21.73 -1.62
CA LYS A 79 3.41 -21.53 -2.55
C LYS A 79 3.70 -20.44 -3.58
N VAL A 80 2.99 -20.51 -4.70
CA VAL A 80 2.88 -19.41 -5.67
C VAL A 80 1.42 -19.03 -5.78
N LEU A 81 1.12 -17.75 -5.66
CA LEU A 81 -0.21 -17.19 -5.84
C LEU A 81 -0.17 -16.18 -6.98
N SER A 82 -1.22 -16.14 -7.80
CA SER A 82 -1.34 -15.15 -8.87
C SER A 82 -2.78 -14.71 -9.09
N CYS A 83 -2.93 -13.45 -9.47
CA CYS A 83 -4.19 -12.85 -9.90
C CYS A 83 -3.89 -11.94 -11.09
N PRO A 84 -4.12 -12.38 -12.34
CA PRO A 84 -3.73 -11.64 -13.55
C PRO A 84 -4.36 -10.25 -13.65
N GLN A 85 -5.54 -10.05 -13.09
CA GLN A 85 -6.27 -8.78 -13.09
C GLN A 85 -5.79 -7.81 -12.02
N ALA A 86 -4.96 -8.28 -11.07
CA ALA A 86 -4.49 -7.45 -9.98
C ALA A 86 -3.57 -6.33 -10.45
N TYR A 87 -3.69 -5.20 -9.80
CA TYR A 87 -2.76 -4.08 -9.91
C TYR A 87 -1.80 -4.02 -8.72
N SER A 88 -2.26 -4.38 -7.53
CA SER A 88 -1.45 -4.37 -6.30
C SER A 88 -1.65 -5.64 -5.50
N THR A 89 -0.62 -5.98 -4.73
CA THR A 89 -0.63 -7.11 -3.80
C THR A 89 -0.22 -6.61 -2.43
N PHE A 90 -0.90 -7.12 -1.41
CA PHE A 90 -0.69 -6.80 -0.01
C PHE A 90 -0.36 -8.07 0.75
N GLU A 91 0.64 -8.01 1.62
CA GLU A 91 1.10 -9.16 2.40
C GLU A 91 1.32 -8.75 3.84
N ARG A 92 1.01 -9.64 4.76
CA ARG A 92 1.44 -9.58 6.16
C ARG A 92 1.71 -10.99 6.70
N TYR A 93 2.40 -11.10 7.81
CA TYR A 93 2.38 -12.35 8.57
C TYR A 93 0.97 -12.63 9.07
N SER A 94 0.55 -13.90 8.99
CA SER A 94 -0.80 -14.30 9.40
C SER A 94 -1.04 -14.06 10.88
N ASP A 95 -2.14 -13.43 11.20
CA ASP A 95 -2.64 -13.21 12.55
C ASP A 95 -4.15 -13.42 12.63
N ALA A 96 -4.73 -13.35 13.83
CA ALA A 96 -6.17 -13.49 14.05
C ALA A 96 -6.98 -12.22 13.75
N GLY A 97 -6.31 -11.10 13.43
CA GLY A 97 -6.95 -9.82 13.16
C GLY A 97 -7.73 -9.79 11.85
N ALA A 98 -8.48 -8.71 11.64
CA ALA A 98 -9.19 -8.47 10.39
C ALA A 98 -8.24 -8.50 9.18
N TRP A 99 -8.75 -8.92 8.05
CA TRP A 99 -8.07 -8.93 6.77
C TRP A 99 -9.07 -8.55 5.68
N PHE A 100 -8.60 -8.40 4.47
CA PHE A 100 -9.40 -8.03 3.32
C PHE A 100 -10.45 -9.10 2.96
N ASP A 101 -11.68 -8.67 2.68
CA ASP A 101 -12.73 -9.51 2.13
C ASP A 101 -12.88 -9.28 0.63
N VAL A 102 -13.08 -10.37 -0.13
CA VAL A 102 -13.21 -10.32 -1.59
C VAL A 102 -14.46 -9.51 -1.98
N GLY A 103 -14.32 -8.62 -2.94
CA GLY A 103 -15.38 -7.72 -3.41
C GLY A 103 -15.49 -6.43 -2.61
N GLU A 104 -14.83 -6.30 -1.46
CA GLU A 104 -14.76 -5.01 -0.76
C GLU A 104 -13.90 -4.00 -1.53
N HIS A 105 -14.24 -2.73 -1.35
CA HIS A 105 -13.51 -1.60 -1.91
C HIS A 105 -12.76 -0.83 -0.83
N TYR A 106 -11.51 -0.53 -1.12
CA TYR A 106 -10.62 0.24 -0.26
C TYR A 106 -10.05 1.45 -1.01
N PHE A 107 -9.88 2.54 -0.30
CA PHE A 107 -9.20 3.74 -0.81
C PHE A 107 -8.00 4.09 0.07
N ILE A 108 -7.07 4.85 -0.51
CA ILE A 108 -5.92 5.35 0.26
C ILE A 108 -6.41 6.54 1.11
N SER A 109 -6.43 6.35 2.42
CA SER A 109 -6.83 7.38 3.38
C SER A 109 -5.66 8.22 3.89
N ASP A 110 -4.44 7.67 3.88
CA ASP A 110 -3.23 8.38 4.31
C ASP A 110 -1.97 7.87 3.61
N VAL A 111 -0.99 8.77 3.41
CA VAL A 111 0.33 8.44 2.89
C VAL A 111 1.40 9.12 3.74
N CYS A 112 2.15 8.35 4.49
CA CYS A 112 3.24 8.84 5.31
C CYS A 112 4.61 8.59 4.65
N VAL A 113 5.42 9.66 4.51
CA VAL A 113 6.80 9.58 3.97
C VAL A 113 7.78 9.88 5.09
N SER A 114 8.69 8.94 5.39
CA SER A 114 9.67 9.14 6.47
C SER A 114 10.65 10.27 6.16
N ALA A 115 11.08 10.99 7.23
CA ALA A 115 11.97 12.16 7.16
C ALA A 115 13.31 11.92 6.42
N ALA A 116 13.80 10.69 6.37
CA ALA A 116 15.02 10.35 5.64
C ALA A 116 14.87 10.54 4.11
N GLN A 117 13.66 10.35 3.56
CA GLN A 117 13.37 10.60 2.15
C GLN A 117 13.09 12.09 1.85
N ARG A 118 12.59 12.84 2.84
CA ARG A 118 12.40 14.30 2.72
C ARG A 118 13.72 15.05 2.50
N ARG A 119 14.85 14.58 3.05
CA ARG A 119 16.17 15.20 2.85
C ARG A 119 16.69 15.06 1.42
N ASN A 120 16.33 14.01 0.70
CA ASN A 120 16.71 13.81 -0.71
C ASN A 120 15.85 14.67 -1.66
N SER A 121 14.62 14.98 -1.31
CA SER A 121 13.75 15.89 -2.08
C SER A 121 14.15 17.35 -1.89
N LYS A 122 14.55 17.77 -0.69
CA LYS A 122 15.05 19.14 -0.42
C LYS A 122 16.32 19.48 -1.22
N ARG A 123 17.15 18.52 -1.59
CA ARG A 123 18.30 18.75 -2.50
C ARG A 123 17.89 19.07 -3.94
N LYS A 124 16.60 18.89 -4.29
CA LYS A 124 16.00 19.24 -5.59
C LYS A 124 15.11 20.49 -5.56
N GLY A 125 15.13 21.28 -4.48
CA GLY A 125 14.51 22.61 -4.44
C GLY A 125 12.99 22.63 -4.29
N GLU A 126 12.37 21.57 -3.74
CA GLU A 126 10.93 21.54 -3.49
C GLU A 126 10.65 21.59 -1.98
N GLU A 127 10.01 22.66 -1.51
CA GLU A 127 9.61 22.90 -0.13
C GLU A 127 8.19 22.38 0.09
N TYR A 128 7.95 21.62 1.18
CA TYR A 128 6.65 21.01 1.46
C TYR A 128 6.11 21.44 2.81
N GLU A 129 4.96 22.08 2.84
CA GLU A 129 4.12 22.28 4.03
C GLU A 129 2.97 21.25 4.05
N LEU A 130 2.61 20.81 5.26
CA LEU A 130 1.56 19.80 5.51
C LEU A 130 0.24 20.53 5.80
N PRO A 131 -0.85 20.28 5.06
CA PRO A 131 -2.17 20.75 5.43
C PRO A 131 -2.88 19.83 6.42
N SER A 132 -3.59 20.44 7.37
CA SER A 132 -4.50 19.80 8.32
C SER A 132 -5.91 19.74 7.73
N GLN A 133 -6.47 18.52 7.73
CA GLN A 133 -7.90 18.16 7.75
C GLN A 133 -8.92 18.95 6.93
N ASN A 134 -9.44 18.36 5.83
CA ASN A 134 -10.88 18.16 5.65
C ASN A 134 -11.18 17.16 4.50
N MET A 135 -11.69 15.96 4.84
CA MET A 135 -11.92 14.88 3.86
C MET A 135 -13.41 14.64 3.63
N SER A 136 -14.12 15.54 2.99
CA SER A 136 -15.55 15.32 2.72
C SER A 136 -15.97 15.17 1.24
N LYS A 137 -15.05 15.11 0.29
CA LYS A 137 -15.39 14.85 -1.13
C LYS A 137 -14.27 14.15 -1.91
N VAL A 138 -14.03 12.85 -1.67
CA VAL A 138 -13.14 12.07 -2.51
C VAL A 138 -13.93 11.34 -3.60
N ARG A 139 -13.83 11.82 -4.84
CA ARG A 139 -14.29 11.07 -6.01
C ARG A 139 -13.43 9.84 -6.21
N ARG A 140 -14.05 8.68 -6.53
CA ARG A 140 -13.38 7.42 -6.88
C ARG A 140 -12.32 7.67 -7.94
N ARG A 141 -11.04 7.62 -7.56
CA ARG A 141 -9.90 7.71 -8.49
C ARG A 141 -9.16 6.38 -8.47
N PRO A 142 -8.70 5.88 -9.64
CA PRO A 142 -7.90 4.67 -9.69
C PRO A 142 -6.61 4.83 -8.87
N PHE A 143 -6.13 3.73 -8.32
CA PHE A 143 -4.83 3.68 -7.65
C PHE A 143 -3.75 4.33 -8.53
N PRO A 144 -2.99 5.28 -8.02
CA PRO A 144 -2.05 6.04 -8.82
C PRO A 144 -0.98 5.16 -9.45
N ARG A 145 -0.59 5.47 -10.67
CA ARG A 145 0.54 4.82 -11.33
C ARG A 145 1.81 5.07 -10.52
N TYR A 146 2.72 4.09 -10.48
CA TYR A 146 3.90 4.01 -9.62
C TYR A 146 4.74 5.31 -9.50
N GLY A 147 4.83 6.10 -10.59
CA GLY A 147 5.49 7.42 -10.60
C GLY A 147 4.64 8.57 -10.08
N SER A 148 3.35 8.35 -9.82
CA SER A 148 2.41 9.38 -9.39
C SER A 148 2.11 9.35 -7.88
N LEU A 149 2.47 8.29 -7.14
CA LEU A 149 2.37 8.29 -5.67
C LEU A 149 3.28 9.34 -5.05
N LEU A 150 4.51 9.51 -5.58
CA LEU A 150 5.39 10.62 -5.20
C LEU A 150 4.84 11.97 -5.71
N ARG A 151 4.19 12.02 -6.89
CA ARG A 151 3.58 13.24 -7.44
C ARG A 151 2.20 13.53 -6.86
N LEU A 152 1.48 12.55 -6.31
CA LEU A 152 0.18 12.75 -5.65
C LEU A 152 0.35 13.27 -4.24
N SER A 153 1.34 12.81 -3.49
CA SER A 153 1.70 13.48 -2.23
C SER A 153 2.04 14.96 -2.48
N VAL A 154 2.65 15.29 -3.62
CA VAL A 154 2.96 16.66 -4.04
C VAL A 154 1.72 17.41 -4.57
N ARG A 155 0.87 16.77 -5.38
CA ARG A 155 -0.30 17.44 -5.98
C ARG A 155 -1.52 17.53 -5.06
N PHE A 156 -1.69 16.62 -4.10
CA PHE A 156 -2.70 16.77 -3.05
C PHE A 156 -2.38 17.99 -2.17
N LEU A 157 -1.10 18.23 -1.93
CA LEU A 157 -0.61 19.38 -1.18
C LEU A 157 -0.71 20.73 -1.96
N GLN A 158 -0.72 20.68 -3.30
CA GLN A 158 -0.79 21.90 -4.12
C GLN A 158 -2.22 22.31 -4.54
N LYS A 159 -3.21 21.42 -4.44
CA LYS A 159 -4.57 21.73 -4.91
C LYS A 159 -5.45 22.42 -3.88
N GLU A 160 -5.10 22.35 -2.59
CA GLU A 160 -5.78 23.11 -1.53
C GLU A 160 -5.26 24.56 -1.39
N ALA A 161 -4.15 24.90 -2.05
CA ALA A 161 -3.58 26.27 -2.01
C ALA A 161 -4.12 27.20 -3.12
N PHE A 162 -5.08 26.76 -3.95
CA PHE A 162 -5.59 27.55 -5.10
C PHE A 162 -7.10 27.73 -5.14
N GLU A 163 -7.82 27.49 -4.04
CA GLU A 163 -9.24 27.82 -3.90
C GLU A 163 -9.45 28.67 -2.62
N GLU A 164 -8.88 29.85 -2.61
CA GLU A 164 -9.34 31.04 -1.89
C GLU A 164 -9.55 32.17 -2.87
#